data_f2cd4fcfb215e61de4cf6440ccb7a66c
#
_entry.id   f2cd4fcfb215e61de4cf6440ccb7a66c
#
_cell.length_a   1.000
_cell.length_b   1.000
_cell.length_c   1.000
_cell.angle_alpha   90.00
_cell.angle_beta   90.00
_cell.angle_gamma   90.00
#
_symmetry.space_group_name_H-M   'P 1'
#
loop_
_entity.id
_entity.type
_entity.pdbx_description
1 polymer ?
#
loop_
_entity_poly.entity_id
_entity_poly.type
_entity_poly.pdbx_seq_one_letter_code
_entity_poly.pdbx_strand_id
1 'polypeptide(L)'
;MQVDRLRRIRGCLLGGAAGDALGYEVEFITREEIIARFGPGGIERFTLHQGLAFTSDDTQKTLFTCEGIAMGWNRAVAGGMAADMETYVYDAYLNWLATQGLAAEGMWRSRSRLMQMERMFVRRAPGNTCLSALLSGRMGTLGEPINGSKGCGGVMRAAPVGFVGPFGRRYDDCPEDAAVWQGAKVAAITHGHPLGYMPAGMLAEIIRLIVLEENVPLEDIILAALDRTLRLLGRDEEAAAAVLARLIRRAVALSRTDMPAHEAIATLGEGWVGEEALAIAAYCALRYPSDLPACLCAAVNHSGDSDSTGAIAGNILGAYLGDGALSQEWIAPLDTLEGIELMALELDAVAREQGL
;
A
#
# COMPACT_ATOMS: atom_id res chain seq x y z
N MET A 1 -24.61 9.37 -2.60
CA MET A 1 -24.28 8.96 -4.00
C MET A 1 -23.20 7.92 -3.85
N GLN A 2 -23.51 6.71 -4.27
CA GLN A 2 -22.59 5.58 -4.19
C GLN A 2 -21.31 5.91 -4.95
N VAL A 3 -20.17 5.70 -4.32
CA VAL A 3 -18.87 5.84 -4.97
C VAL A 3 -18.62 4.56 -5.75
N ASP A 4 -18.58 4.64 -7.08
CA ASP A 4 -18.33 3.45 -7.88
C ASP A 4 -16.90 2.93 -7.69
N ARG A 5 -16.65 1.67 -8.04
CA ARG A 5 -15.38 0.99 -7.81
C ARG A 5 -14.19 1.71 -8.47
N LEU A 6 -14.33 2.16 -9.70
CA LEU A 6 -13.24 2.87 -10.39
C LEU A 6 -12.84 4.14 -9.63
N ARG A 7 -13.81 4.88 -9.10
CA ARG A 7 -13.54 6.05 -8.27
C ARG A 7 -12.82 5.70 -6.96
N ARG A 8 -13.13 4.53 -6.36
CA ARG A 8 -12.42 4.03 -5.18
C ARG A 8 -10.99 3.59 -5.51
N ILE A 9 -10.79 2.90 -6.64
CA ILE A 9 -9.45 2.52 -7.12
C ILE A 9 -8.60 3.76 -7.38
N ARG A 10 -9.14 4.73 -8.14
CA ARG A 10 -8.44 6.01 -8.40
C ARG A 10 -8.15 6.76 -7.10
N GLY A 11 -9.13 6.86 -6.22
CA GLY A 11 -8.96 7.49 -4.90
C GLY A 11 -7.86 6.85 -4.08
N CYS A 12 -7.79 5.52 -4.05
CA CYS A 12 -6.74 4.75 -3.40
C CYS A 12 -5.35 5.07 -3.98
N LEU A 13 -5.19 4.94 -5.30
CA LEU A 13 -3.89 5.11 -5.94
C LEU A 13 -3.42 6.58 -5.93
N LEU A 14 -4.32 7.52 -6.19
CA LEU A 14 -4.02 8.96 -6.11
C LEU A 14 -3.73 9.42 -4.69
N GLY A 15 -4.52 8.95 -3.72
CA GLY A 15 -4.32 9.26 -2.31
C GLY A 15 -2.98 8.71 -1.81
N GLY A 16 -2.67 7.46 -2.16
CA GLY A 16 -1.39 6.84 -1.82
C GLY A 16 -0.21 7.59 -2.42
N ALA A 17 -0.26 7.91 -3.71
CA ALA A 17 0.81 8.66 -4.38
C ALA A 17 0.97 10.08 -3.84
N ALA A 18 -0.13 10.74 -3.46
CA ALA A 18 -0.07 12.06 -2.83
C ALA A 18 0.55 12.00 -1.43
N GLY A 19 0.23 10.98 -0.64
CA GLY A 19 0.82 10.75 0.67
C GLY A 19 2.32 10.43 0.57
N ASP A 20 2.69 9.52 -0.33
CA ASP A 20 4.08 9.19 -0.67
C ASP A 20 4.86 10.45 -1.09
N ALA A 21 4.38 11.20 -2.09
CA ALA A 21 5.08 12.38 -2.60
C ALA A 21 5.22 13.51 -1.55
N LEU A 22 4.27 13.63 -0.62
CA LEU A 22 4.36 14.57 0.48
C LEU A 22 5.39 14.11 1.52
N GLY A 23 5.37 12.80 1.86
CA GLY A 23 6.23 12.20 2.87
C GLY A 23 7.68 12.03 2.42
N TYR A 24 7.92 11.74 1.15
CA TYR A 24 9.26 11.53 0.58
C TYR A 24 10.22 12.69 0.82
N GLU A 25 9.73 13.94 0.86
CA GLU A 25 10.54 15.13 1.16
C GLU A 25 11.05 15.19 2.61
N VAL A 26 10.45 14.41 3.49
CA VAL A 26 10.70 14.48 4.94
C VAL A 26 11.02 13.11 5.58
N GLU A 27 11.12 12.04 4.79
CA GLU A 27 11.30 10.65 5.23
C GLU A 27 12.50 10.45 6.19
N PHE A 28 13.63 11.12 5.92
CA PHE A 28 14.87 10.90 6.68
C PHE A 28 15.22 12.03 7.65
N ILE A 29 14.25 12.88 8.00
CA ILE A 29 14.48 14.00 8.92
C ILE A 29 13.54 13.91 10.12
N THR A 30 13.97 14.47 11.24
CA THR A 30 13.17 14.52 12.45
C THR A 30 12.02 15.50 12.33
N ARG A 31 10.99 15.34 13.17
CA ARG A 31 9.87 16.28 13.22
C ARG A 31 10.32 17.71 13.52
N GLU A 32 11.33 17.89 14.38
CA GLU A 32 11.93 19.18 14.69
C GLU A 32 12.55 19.83 13.45
N GLU A 33 13.22 19.04 12.60
CA GLU A 33 13.77 19.51 11.33
C GLU A 33 12.68 19.82 10.30
N ILE A 34 11.58 19.03 10.27
CA ILE A 34 10.39 19.33 9.45
C ILE A 34 9.83 20.68 9.82
N ILE A 35 9.60 20.94 11.13
CA ILE A 35 9.07 22.22 11.61
C ILE A 35 10.04 23.36 11.33
N ALA A 36 11.34 23.15 11.50
CA ALA A 36 12.33 24.16 11.20
C ALA A 36 12.36 24.54 9.70
N ARG A 37 12.08 23.56 8.81
CA ARG A 37 12.09 23.75 7.35
C ARG A 37 10.77 24.31 6.81
N PHE A 38 9.64 23.83 7.30
CA PHE A 38 8.32 24.10 6.73
C PHE A 38 7.41 24.97 7.63
N GLY A 39 7.82 25.26 8.85
CA GLY A 39 7.03 26.03 9.82
C GLY A 39 6.26 25.15 10.81
N PRO A 40 5.48 25.76 11.74
CA PRO A 40 4.84 25.06 12.86
C PRO A 40 3.85 23.95 12.44
N GLY A 41 3.23 24.07 11.26
CA GLY A 41 2.32 23.07 10.69
C GLY A 41 3.04 21.86 10.07
N GLY A 42 4.37 21.96 9.90
CA GLY A 42 5.11 20.99 9.13
C GLY A 42 4.91 21.13 7.62
N ILE A 43 5.12 20.05 6.87
CA ILE A 43 4.87 20.05 5.42
C ILE A 43 3.36 19.86 5.16
N GLU A 44 2.75 20.83 4.49
CA GLU A 44 1.31 20.84 4.17
C GLU A 44 1.05 20.85 2.66
N ARG A 45 2.08 20.98 1.83
CA ARG A 45 2.02 21.04 0.37
C ARG A 45 3.25 20.40 -0.22
N PHE A 46 3.14 19.91 -1.46
CA PHE A 46 4.28 19.35 -2.17
C PHE A 46 5.43 20.35 -2.32
N THR A 47 6.63 19.86 -2.13
CA THR A 47 7.83 20.48 -2.69
C THR A 47 7.91 20.06 -4.16
N LEU A 48 7.85 21.03 -5.08
CA LEU A 48 7.84 20.73 -6.50
C LEU A 48 9.25 20.79 -7.09
N HIS A 49 9.65 19.73 -7.76
CA HIS A 49 10.89 19.63 -8.52
C HIS A 49 10.57 19.76 -10.01
N GLN A 50 10.91 20.89 -10.62
CA GLN A 50 10.56 21.22 -12.01
C GLN A 50 9.04 21.14 -12.28
N GLY A 51 8.24 21.54 -11.30
CA GLY A 51 6.78 21.53 -11.40
C GLY A 51 6.11 20.19 -11.07
N LEU A 52 6.87 19.17 -10.66
CA LEU A 52 6.39 17.85 -10.32
C LEU A 52 6.62 17.51 -8.84
N ALA A 53 5.67 16.81 -8.24
CA ALA A 53 5.77 16.17 -6.95
C ALA A 53 6.29 14.75 -7.17
N PHE A 54 7.45 14.45 -6.61
CA PHE A 54 8.12 13.16 -6.82
C PHE A 54 7.61 12.12 -5.83
N THR A 55 7.19 10.98 -6.37
CA THR A 55 6.87 9.79 -5.59
C THR A 55 8.11 8.91 -5.39
N SER A 56 8.13 8.11 -4.33
CA SER A 56 9.18 7.16 -3.99
C SER A 56 8.97 5.78 -4.64
N ASP A 57 9.68 4.76 -4.15
CA ASP A 57 9.47 3.37 -4.54
C ASP A 57 8.14 2.79 -3.99
N ASP A 58 7.50 3.43 -3.04
CA ASP A 58 6.18 3.07 -2.51
C ASP A 58 5.11 3.10 -3.60
N THR A 59 4.97 4.25 -4.28
CA THR A 59 4.05 4.37 -5.42
C THR A 59 4.50 3.50 -6.57
N GLN A 60 5.80 3.48 -6.91
CA GLN A 60 6.28 2.62 -8.00
C GLN A 60 5.89 1.17 -7.77
N LYS A 61 6.18 0.58 -6.61
CA LYS A 61 5.86 -0.82 -6.32
C LYS A 61 4.35 -1.08 -6.20
N THR A 62 3.57 -0.10 -5.74
CA THR A 62 2.12 -0.16 -5.77
C THR A 62 1.61 -0.31 -7.21
N LEU A 63 2.13 0.48 -8.15
CA LEU A 63 1.78 0.38 -9.56
C LEU A 63 2.23 -0.96 -10.17
N PHE A 64 3.43 -1.45 -9.85
CA PHE A 64 3.88 -2.77 -10.30
C PHE A 64 3.09 -3.92 -9.65
N THR A 65 2.51 -3.74 -8.46
CA THR A 65 1.53 -4.69 -7.91
C THR A 65 0.27 -4.72 -8.78
N CYS A 66 -0.27 -3.56 -9.16
CA CYS A 66 -1.41 -3.47 -10.07
C CYS A 66 -1.12 -4.17 -11.41
N GLU A 67 0.04 -3.90 -11.99
CA GLU A 67 0.46 -4.51 -13.26
C GLU A 67 0.57 -6.05 -13.14
N GLY A 68 1.16 -6.56 -12.06
CA GLY A 68 1.25 -7.99 -11.79
C GLY A 68 -0.13 -8.66 -11.70
N ILE A 69 -1.07 -8.03 -11.00
CA ILE A 69 -2.46 -8.48 -10.91
C ILE A 69 -3.10 -8.53 -12.30
N ALA A 70 -3.00 -7.46 -13.09
CA ALA A 70 -3.58 -7.40 -14.43
C ALA A 70 -2.94 -8.43 -15.39
N MET A 71 -1.63 -8.58 -15.35
CA MET A 71 -0.90 -9.59 -16.13
C MET A 71 -1.35 -11.01 -15.78
N GLY A 72 -1.51 -11.29 -14.49
CA GLY A 72 -1.95 -12.60 -14.00
C GLY A 72 -3.36 -12.94 -14.46
N TRP A 73 -4.28 -12.00 -14.33
CA TRP A 73 -5.66 -12.17 -14.79
C TRP A 73 -5.75 -12.38 -16.30
N ASN A 74 -5.13 -11.50 -17.08
CA ASN A 74 -5.11 -11.62 -18.54
C ASN A 74 -4.53 -12.97 -19.01
N ARG A 75 -3.53 -13.50 -18.30
CA ARG A 75 -2.97 -14.81 -18.58
C ARG A 75 -3.93 -15.95 -18.26
N ALA A 76 -4.65 -15.83 -17.13
CA ALA A 76 -5.65 -16.81 -16.71
C ALA A 76 -6.79 -16.90 -17.72
N VAL A 77 -7.32 -15.77 -18.16
CA VAL A 77 -8.40 -15.70 -19.19
C VAL A 77 -7.93 -16.25 -20.53
N ALA A 78 -6.72 -15.91 -20.97
CA ALA A 78 -6.20 -16.35 -22.28
C ALA A 78 -5.77 -17.83 -22.30
N GLY A 79 -5.35 -18.39 -21.18
CA GLY A 79 -4.71 -19.73 -21.15
C GLY A 79 -5.46 -20.80 -20.38
N GLY A 80 -6.57 -20.49 -19.71
CA GLY A 80 -7.40 -21.45 -18.95
C GLY A 80 -6.74 -21.99 -17.66
N MET A 81 -5.54 -21.56 -17.31
CA MET A 81 -4.84 -21.88 -16.07
C MET A 81 -4.23 -20.61 -15.49
N ALA A 82 -4.63 -20.25 -14.27
CA ALA A 82 -3.99 -19.19 -13.49
C ALA A 82 -2.91 -19.78 -12.59
N ALA A 83 -1.71 -19.19 -12.61
CA ALA A 83 -0.80 -19.30 -11.49
C ALA A 83 -1.33 -18.43 -10.34
N ASP A 84 -0.82 -18.62 -9.14
CA ASP A 84 -1.16 -17.79 -8.00
C ASP A 84 -0.75 -16.32 -8.26
N MET A 85 -1.52 -15.36 -7.74
CA MET A 85 -1.33 -13.91 -7.93
C MET A 85 0.11 -13.47 -7.64
N GLU A 86 0.68 -13.96 -6.53
CA GLU A 86 2.02 -13.61 -6.08
C GLU A 86 3.11 -13.92 -7.08
N THR A 87 2.92 -14.92 -7.96
CA THR A 87 3.87 -15.27 -9.02
C THR A 87 3.96 -14.15 -10.07
N TYR A 88 2.83 -13.60 -10.48
CA TYR A 88 2.80 -12.51 -11.46
C TYR A 88 3.24 -11.18 -10.86
N VAL A 89 2.91 -10.95 -9.60
CA VAL A 89 3.40 -9.78 -8.87
C VAL A 89 4.92 -9.85 -8.68
N TYR A 90 5.48 -11.05 -8.43
CA TYR A 90 6.93 -11.24 -8.42
C TYR A 90 7.57 -10.92 -9.78
N ASP A 91 6.99 -11.38 -10.88
CA ASP A 91 7.44 -11.04 -12.23
C ASP A 91 7.39 -9.53 -12.49
N ALA A 92 6.34 -8.84 -12.02
CA ALA A 92 6.23 -7.39 -12.11
C ALA A 92 7.30 -6.68 -11.25
N TYR A 93 7.63 -7.20 -10.08
CA TYR A 93 8.72 -6.65 -9.25
C TYR A 93 10.11 -6.87 -9.85
N LEU A 94 10.33 -7.92 -10.62
CA LEU A 94 11.56 -8.07 -11.41
C LEU A 94 11.63 -7.01 -12.52
N ASN A 95 10.50 -6.62 -13.12
CA ASN A 95 10.43 -5.50 -14.05
C ASN A 95 10.75 -4.18 -13.33
N TRP A 96 10.18 -3.94 -12.13
CA TRP A 96 10.54 -2.80 -11.30
C TRP A 96 12.04 -2.80 -10.96
N LEU A 97 12.63 -3.92 -10.59
CA LEU A 97 14.08 -4.03 -10.31
C LEU A 97 14.90 -3.61 -11.52
N ALA A 98 14.45 -3.94 -12.75
CA ALA A 98 15.10 -3.51 -13.99
C ALA A 98 15.04 -1.98 -14.16
N THR A 99 13.93 -1.33 -13.78
CA THR A 99 13.85 0.15 -13.82
C THR A 99 14.80 0.82 -12.85
N GLN A 100 15.24 0.11 -11.80
CA GLN A 100 16.26 0.59 -10.86
C GLN A 100 17.70 0.40 -11.37
N GLY A 101 17.88 -0.14 -12.57
CA GLY A 101 19.19 -0.41 -13.17
C GLY A 101 19.94 -1.59 -12.53
N LEU A 102 19.25 -2.48 -11.80
CA LEU A 102 19.87 -3.53 -11.00
C LEU A 102 19.59 -4.96 -11.50
N ALA A 103 18.62 -5.15 -12.41
CA ALA A 103 18.29 -6.49 -12.91
C ALA A 103 19.37 -7.01 -13.87
N ALA A 104 19.75 -8.29 -13.70
CA ALA A 104 20.56 -8.99 -14.70
C ALA A 104 19.75 -9.23 -15.99
N GLU A 105 20.46 -9.33 -17.12
CA GLU A 105 19.83 -9.63 -18.41
C GLU A 105 19.00 -10.93 -18.30
N GLY A 106 17.74 -10.90 -18.77
CA GLY A 106 16.82 -12.03 -18.73
C GLY A 106 16.02 -12.20 -17.44
N MET A 107 16.27 -11.39 -16.40
CA MET A 107 15.44 -11.41 -15.17
C MET A 107 14.09 -10.73 -15.34
N TRP A 108 14.00 -9.73 -16.23
CA TRP A 108 12.79 -8.94 -16.45
C TRP A 108 11.88 -9.54 -17.53
N ARG A 109 10.61 -9.13 -17.54
CA ARG A 109 9.60 -9.59 -18.50
C ARG A 109 9.25 -8.49 -19.51
N SER A 110 9.26 -8.81 -20.80
CA SER A 110 9.12 -7.84 -21.89
C SER A 110 7.72 -7.24 -22.12
N ARG A 111 6.70 -7.62 -21.32
CA ARG A 111 5.31 -7.20 -21.53
C ARG A 111 4.81 -6.13 -20.56
N SER A 112 5.68 -5.53 -19.76
CA SER A 112 5.32 -4.45 -18.83
C SER A 112 4.96 -3.17 -19.57
N ARG A 113 3.83 -2.58 -19.25
CA ARG A 113 3.40 -1.25 -19.75
C ARG A 113 4.09 -0.14 -18.97
N LEU A 114 4.33 -0.36 -17.66
CA LEU A 114 5.03 0.59 -16.81
C LEU A 114 6.49 0.77 -17.23
N MET A 115 7.15 -0.28 -17.72
CA MET A 115 8.51 -0.15 -18.30
C MET A 115 8.58 0.66 -19.59
N GLN A 116 7.47 1.06 -20.18
CA GLN A 116 7.43 1.99 -21.32
C GLN A 116 7.39 3.45 -20.86
N MET A 117 7.21 3.70 -19.57
CA MET A 117 7.13 5.04 -18.98
C MET A 117 8.48 5.46 -18.41
N GLU A 118 9.05 6.53 -18.97
CA GLU A 118 10.36 7.05 -18.58
C GLU A 118 10.46 7.37 -17.08
N ARG A 119 9.33 7.82 -16.50
CA ARG A 119 9.21 8.16 -15.07
C ARG A 119 9.39 6.98 -14.11
N MET A 120 9.24 5.74 -14.59
CA MET A 120 9.51 4.54 -13.77
C MET A 120 11.02 4.24 -13.63
N PHE A 121 11.87 4.81 -14.50
CA PHE A 121 13.32 4.57 -14.51
C PHE A 121 14.08 5.56 -13.61
N VAL A 122 13.55 5.82 -12.42
CA VAL A 122 14.16 6.70 -11.44
C VAL A 122 14.27 5.95 -10.11
N ARG A 123 15.49 5.96 -9.54
CA ARG A 123 15.74 5.36 -8.24
C ARG A 123 15.47 6.38 -7.14
N ARG A 124 14.47 6.14 -6.30
CA ARG A 124 14.08 7.00 -5.19
C ARG A 124 13.82 6.17 -3.94
N ALA A 125 14.73 6.26 -2.99
CA ALA A 125 14.71 5.61 -1.68
C ALA A 125 14.33 4.10 -1.66
N PRO A 126 14.71 3.26 -2.66
CA PRO A 126 14.28 1.87 -2.66
C PRO A 126 14.81 1.11 -1.44
N GLY A 127 13.91 0.50 -0.69
CA GLY A 127 14.27 -0.25 0.51
C GLY A 127 15.21 -1.41 0.23
N ASN A 128 16.30 -1.52 1.02
CA ASN A 128 17.33 -2.54 0.85
C ASN A 128 16.78 -3.97 0.95
N THR A 129 15.74 -4.20 1.78
CA THR A 129 15.09 -5.52 1.90
C THR A 129 14.46 -5.93 0.57
N CYS A 130 13.73 -5.02 -0.10
CA CYS A 130 13.13 -5.30 -1.40
C CYS A 130 14.19 -5.58 -2.46
N LEU A 131 15.23 -4.74 -2.55
CA LEU A 131 16.30 -4.91 -3.52
C LEU A 131 17.04 -6.23 -3.33
N SER A 132 17.49 -6.56 -2.11
CA SER A 132 18.24 -7.76 -1.83
C SER A 132 17.42 -9.04 -2.04
N ALA A 133 16.14 -9.02 -1.66
CA ALA A 133 15.25 -10.16 -1.89
C ALA A 133 15.06 -10.43 -3.39
N LEU A 134 14.77 -9.41 -4.19
CA LEU A 134 14.56 -9.57 -5.64
C LEU A 134 15.87 -9.92 -6.38
N LEU A 135 17.01 -9.32 -5.99
CA LEU A 135 18.32 -9.65 -6.55
C LEU A 135 18.76 -11.09 -6.27
N SER A 136 18.21 -11.74 -5.24
CA SER A 136 18.50 -13.16 -4.97
C SER A 136 18.00 -14.11 -6.08
N GLY A 137 17.11 -13.64 -6.95
CA GLY A 137 16.47 -14.46 -7.99
C GLY A 137 15.47 -15.49 -7.45
N ARG A 138 15.14 -15.43 -6.15
CA ARG A 138 14.17 -16.31 -5.48
C ARG A 138 12.97 -15.51 -5.01
N MET A 139 11.79 -16.08 -5.18
CA MET A 139 10.56 -15.53 -4.60
C MET A 139 10.39 -16.05 -3.17
N GLY A 140 10.28 -15.15 -2.19
CA GLY A 140 9.87 -15.52 -0.83
C GLY A 140 8.40 -15.94 -0.80
N THR A 141 8.06 -16.84 0.11
CA THR A 141 6.68 -17.28 0.36
C THR A 141 6.42 -17.35 1.87
N LEU A 142 5.15 -17.50 2.26
CA LEU A 142 4.80 -17.66 3.69
C LEU A 142 5.42 -18.94 4.28
N GLY A 143 5.53 -20.02 3.50
CA GLY A 143 6.10 -21.31 3.95
C GLY A 143 7.63 -21.36 3.83
N GLU A 144 8.22 -20.57 2.93
CA GLU A 144 9.66 -20.50 2.69
C GLU A 144 10.10 -19.03 2.67
N PRO A 145 10.24 -18.41 3.84
CA PRO A 145 10.62 -17.01 3.94
C PRO A 145 12.03 -16.78 3.41
N ILE A 146 12.21 -15.70 2.64
CA ILE A 146 13.52 -15.34 2.08
C ILE A 146 14.43 -14.62 3.08
N ASN A 147 13.84 -14.02 4.12
CA ASN A 147 14.50 -13.29 5.20
C ASN A 147 13.58 -13.17 6.42
N GLY A 148 14.06 -12.54 7.49
CA GLY A 148 13.28 -12.21 8.69
C GLY A 148 12.89 -10.73 8.78
N SER A 149 12.78 -10.02 7.66
CA SER A 149 12.43 -8.60 7.66
C SER A 149 10.96 -8.38 7.97
N LYS A 150 10.68 -7.41 8.84
CA LYS A 150 9.36 -6.88 9.14
C LYS A 150 9.18 -5.41 8.67
N GLY A 151 10.04 -4.93 7.77
CA GLY A 151 9.98 -3.57 7.23
C GLY A 151 8.64 -3.24 6.58
N CYS A 152 8.33 -1.95 6.49
CA CYS A 152 7.11 -1.40 5.86
C CYS A 152 6.96 -1.73 4.37
N GLY A 153 8.04 -2.03 3.67
CA GLY A 153 8.06 -2.29 2.22
C GLY A 153 7.16 -3.45 1.73
N GLY A 154 6.62 -4.27 2.64
CA GLY A 154 5.60 -5.25 2.33
C GLY A 154 4.19 -4.66 2.29
N VAL A 155 3.82 -3.84 3.30
CA VAL A 155 2.48 -3.30 3.47
C VAL A 155 2.19 -2.13 2.54
N MET A 156 3.15 -1.21 2.30
CA MET A 156 2.97 0.02 1.53
C MET A 156 2.40 -0.20 0.11
N ARG A 157 2.59 -1.37 -0.46
CA ARG A 157 2.22 -1.73 -1.83
C ARG A 157 1.06 -2.73 -1.96
N ALA A 158 0.45 -3.14 -0.83
CA ALA A 158 -0.53 -4.23 -0.81
C ALA A 158 -1.98 -3.80 -1.12
N ALA A 159 -2.28 -2.50 -1.05
CA ALA A 159 -3.63 -1.98 -1.25
C ALA A 159 -4.32 -2.46 -2.55
N PRO A 160 -3.66 -2.55 -3.72
CA PRO A 160 -4.29 -3.00 -4.96
C PRO A 160 -4.93 -4.39 -4.88
N VAL A 161 -4.42 -5.28 -4.03
CA VAL A 161 -4.93 -6.65 -3.86
C VAL A 161 -6.38 -6.67 -3.40
N GLY A 162 -6.80 -5.67 -2.61
CA GLY A 162 -8.17 -5.60 -2.07
C GLY A 162 -9.25 -5.24 -3.11
N PHE A 163 -8.88 -4.81 -4.33
CA PHE A 163 -9.84 -4.44 -5.37
C PHE A 163 -10.27 -5.62 -6.26
N VAL A 164 -9.60 -6.75 -6.16
CA VAL A 164 -9.83 -7.91 -7.02
C VAL A 164 -10.23 -9.14 -6.21
N GLY A 165 -10.95 -10.04 -6.86
CA GLY A 165 -11.33 -11.31 -6.27
C GLY A 165 -10.18 -12.32 -6.24
N PRO A 166 -10.49 -13.53 -5.76
CA PRO A 166 -9.50 -14.59 -5.64
C PRO A 166 -8.92 -15.00 -6.99
N PHE A 167 -7.62 -15.28 -6.99
CA PHE A 167 -6.93 -15.92 -8.10
C PHE A 167 -6.74 -17.41 -7.81
N GLY A 168 -7.16 -18.24 -8.77
CA GLY A 168 -6.99 -19.70 -8.68
C GLY A 168 -8.03 -20.40 -7.79
N ARG A 169 -8.14 -21.73 -7.95
CA ARG A 169 -9.17 -22.56 -7.30
C ARG A 169 -9.02 -22.70 -5.78
N ARG A 170 -7.90 -22.25 -5.21
CA ARG A 170 -7.61 -22.41 -3.78
C ARG A 170 -8.61 -21.70 -2.86
N TYR A 171 -9.33 -20.70 -3.39
CA TYR A 171 -10.27 -19.87 -2.63
C TYR A 171 -11.73 -20.12 -3.01
N ASP A 172 -12.02 -21.17 -3.81
CA ASP A 172 -13.40 -21.47 -4.26
C ASP A 172 -14.34 -21.70 -3.08
N ASP A 173 -13.84 -22.27 -1.97
CA ASP A 173 -14.64 -22.56 -0.77
C ASP A 173 -14.75 -21.39 0.21
N CYS A 174 -13.82 -20.42 0.19
CA CYS A 174 -13.78 -19.26 1.10
C CYS A 174 -13.24 -18.01 0.38
N PRO A 175 -13.95 -17.48 -0.64
CA PRO A 175 -13.47 -16.35 -1.42
C PRO A 175 -13.28 -15.08 -0.60
N GLU A 176 -14.03 -14.93 0.50
CA GLU A 176 -13.95 -13.80 1.41
C GLU A 176 -12.64 -13.73 2.21
N ASP A 177 -11.90 -14.83 2.31
CA ASP A 177 -10.62 -14.88 3.01
C ASP A 177 -9.43 -14.60 2.06
N ALA A 178 -9.69 -14.53 0.75
CA ALA A 178 -8.65 -14.42 -0.27
C ALA A 178 -7.80 -13.15 -0.14
N ALA A 179 -8.41 -12.00 0.14
CA ALA A 179 -7.69 -10.72 0.22
C ALA A 179 -6.61 -10.74 1.30
N VAL A 180 -6.89 -11.29 2.49
CA VAL A 180 -5.91 -11.42 3.57
C VAL A 180 -4.73 -12.30 3.14
N TRP A 181 -5.03 -13.47 2.59
CA TRP A 181 -3.97 -14.41 2.16
C TRP A 181 -3.15 -13.87 1.00
N GLN A 182 -3.80 -13.29 -0.01
CA GLN A 182 -3.13 -12.75 -1.20
C GLN A 182 -2.28 -11.52 -0.85
N GLY A 183 -2.79 -10.60 -0.01
CA GLY A 183 -2.01 -9.46 0.47
C GLY A 183 -0.78 -9.89 1.27
N ALA A 184 -0.93 -10.87 2.17
CA ALA A 184 0.18 -11.44 2.92
C ALA A 184 1.22 -12.10 2.01
N LYS A 185 0.80 -12.90 1.01
CA LYS A 185 1.69 -13.55 0.05
C LYS A 185 2.44 -12.57 -0.84
N VAL A 186 1.79 -11.49 -1.30
CA VAL A 186 2.43 -10.41 -2.06
C VAL A 186 3.52 -9.72 -1.23
N ALA A 187 3.29 -9.51 0.06
CA ALA A 187 4.33 -8.97 0.95
C ALA A 187 5.46 -9.97 1.20
N ALA A 188 5.13 -11.25 1.40
CA ALA A 188 6.09 -12.32 1.67
C ALA A 188 7.10 -12.55 0.54
N ILE A 189 6.81 -12.09 -0.69
CA ILE A 189 7.78 -12.08 -1.81
C ILE A 189 9.13 -11.53 -1.35
N THR A 190 9.13 -10.52 -0.49
CA THR A 190 10.35 -9.82 -0.03
C THR A 190 10.48 -9.67 1.49
N HIS A 191 9.41 -9.87 2.27
CA HIS A 191 9.37 -9.67 3.72
C HIS A 191 8.82 -10.92 4.40
N GLY A 192 9.72 -11.74 4.94
CA GLY A 192 9.39 -13.07 5.45
C GLY A 192 8.94 -13.12 6.91
N HIS A 193 9.07 -12.03 7.70
CA HIS A 193 8.62 -11.99 9.08
C HIS A 193 7.09 -11.82 9.16
N PRO A 194 6.37 -12.46 10.12
CA PRO A 194 4.92 -12.30 10.29
C PRO A 194 4.44 -10.84 10.33
N LEU A 195 5.12 -9.96 11.06
CA LEU A 195 4.82 -8.52 11.08
C LEU A 195 5.23 -7.79 9.79
N GLY A 196 5.92 -8.42 8.85
CA GLY A 196 6.17 -7.90 7.51
C GLY A 196 5.04 -8.21 6.54
N TYR A 197 4.32 -9.34 6.72
CA TYR A 197 3.25 -9.74 5.80
C TYR A 197 1.82 -9.65 6.37
N MET A 198 1.59 -9.82 7.67
CA MET A 198 0.26 -9.70 8.28
C MET A 198 -0.36 -8.30 8.09
N PRO A 199 0.38 -7.18 8.28
CA PRO A 199 -0.15 -5.85 8.00
C PRO A 199 -0.58 -5.66 6.55
N ALA A 200 0.12 -6.29 5.59
CA ALA A 200 -0.23 -6.24 4.17
C ALA A 200 -1.53 -7.01 3.87
N GLY A 201 -1.71 -8.18 4.48
CA GLY A 201 -2.98 -8.91 4.43
C GLY A 201 -4.13 -8.11 5.02
N MET A 202 -3.90 -7.44 6.15
CA MET A 202 -4.90 -6.57 6.77
C MET A 202 -5.25 -5.36 5.89
N LEU A 203 -4.25 -4.70 5.27
CA LEU A 203 -4.50 -3.58 4.36
C LEU A 203 -5.34 -4.01 3.15
N ALA A 204 -5.00 -5.14 2.53
CA ALA A 204 -5.79 -5.70 1.42
C ALA A 204 -7.25 -5.96 1.84
N GLU A 205 -7.47 -6.48 3.05
CA GLU A 205 -8.81 -6.70 3.59
C GLU A 205 -9.57 -5.40 3.89
N ILE A 206 -8.88 -4.38 4.44
CA ILE A 206 -9.49 -3.04 4.64
C ILE A 206 -10.00 -2.51 3.30
N ILE A 207 -9.17 -2.56 2.25
CA ILE A 207 -9.57 -2.08 0.92
C ILE A 207 -10.73 -2.91 0.36
N ARG A 208 -10.70 -4.24 0.50
CA ARG A 208 -11.81 -5.11 0.06
C ARG A 208 -13.12 -4.76 0.76
N LEU A 209 -13.09 -4.60 2.07
CA LEU A 209 -14.29 -4.22 2.84
C LEU A 209 -14.80 -2.83 2.46
N ILE A 210 -13.92 -1.85 2.22
CA ILE A 210 -14.31 -0.53 1.70
C ILE A 210 -15.08 -0.64 0.39
N VAL A 211 -14.69 -1.56 -0.50
CA VAL A 211 -15.36 -1.75 -1.80
C VAL A 211 -16.71 -2.43 -1.66
N LEU A 212 -16.81 -3.43 -0.78
CA LEU A 212 -17.99 -4.29 -0.65
C LEU A 212 -19.05 -3.72 0.31
N GLU A 213 -18.61 -3.01 1.35
CA GLU A 213 -19.49 -2.56 2.42
C GLU A 213 -19.87 -1.08 2.20
N GLU A 214 -21.15 -0.86 1.91
CA GLU A 214 -21.67 0.51 1.74
C GLU A 214 -22.08 1.12 3.07
N ASN A 215 -21.69 2.38 3.28
CA ASN A 215 -22.06 3.18 4.45
C ASN A 215 -21.64 2.59 5.81
N VAL A 216 -20.64 1.71 5.83
CA VAL A 216 -20.03 1.20 7.06
C VAL A 216 -18.97 2.19 7.53
N PRO A 217 -18.94 2.59 8.82
CA PRO A 217 -17.90 3.44 9.36
C PRO A 217 -16.52 2.83 9.15
N LEU A 218 -15.54 3.67 8.77
CA LEU A 218 -14.17 3.21 8.52
C LEU A 218 -13.56 2.47 9.73
N GLU A 219 -13.94 2.86 10.94
CA GLU A 219 -13.51 2.20 12.17
C GLU A 219 -13.97 0.74 12.22
N ASP A 220 -15.23 0.48 11.90
CA ASP A 220 -15.79 -0.88 11.90
C ASP A 220 -15.13 -1.74 10.82
N ILE A 221 -14.83 -1.15 9.66
CA ILE A 221 -14.05 -1.80 8.59
C ILE A 221 -12.66 -2.20 9.08
N ILE A 222 -11.92 -1.29 9.72
CA ILE A 222 -10.57 -1.56 10.22
C ILE A 222 -10.59 -2.66 11.30
N LEU A 223 -11.55 -2.62 12.21
CA LEU A 223 -11.67 -3.64 13.26
C LEU A 223 -12.09 -5.00 12.70
N ALA A 224 -12.99 -5.05 11.72
CA ALA A 224 -13.38 -6.28 11.05
C ALA A 224 -12.19 -6.89 10.26
N ALA A 225 -11.41 -6.06 9.58
CA ALA A 225 -10.19 -6.50 8.88
C ALA A 225 -9.14 -7.04 9.86
N LEU A 226 -8.96 -6.40 11.01
CA LEU A 226 -8.09 -6.90 12.07
C LEU A 226 -8.53 -8.29 12.54
N ASP A 227 -9.79 -8.45 12.93
CA ASP A 227 -10.31 -9.71 13.47
C ASP A 227 -10.19 -10.85 12.44
N ARG A 228 -10.43 -10.58 11.15
CA ARG A 228 -10.25 -11.55 10.08
C ARG A 228 -8.78 -11.92 9.90
N THR A 229 -7.88 -10.93 9.89
CA THR A 229 -6.44 -11.16 9.78
C THR A 229 -5.90 -12.02 10.92
N LEU A 230 -6.30 -11.71 12.16
CA LEU A 230 -5.91 -12.50 13.34
C LEU A 230 -6.43 -13.94 13.27
N ARG A 231 -7.66 -14.13 12.80
CA ARG A 231 -8.25 -15.46 12.64
C ARG A 231 -7.51 -16.31 11.61
N LEU A 232 -7.05 -15.71 10.51
CA LEU A 232 -6.47 -16.42 9.37
C LEU A 232 -4.95 -16.61 9.51
N LEU A 233 -4.23 -15.58 9.91
CA LEU A 233 -2.76 -15.55 9.94
C LEU A 233 -2.21 -15.62 11.37
N GLY A 234 -3.03 -15.34 12.38
CA GLY A 234 -2.55 -15.25 13.76
C GLY A 234 -2.46 -16.58 14.52
N ARG A 235 -3.03 -17.66 13.99
CA ARG A 235 -3.07 -18.95 14.71
C ARG A 235 -1.70 -19.57 14.94
N ASP A 236 -0.84 -19.48 13.93
CA ASP A 236 0.51 -20.03 13.98
C ASP A 236 1.54 -18.97 14.40
N GLU A 237 1.12 -17.69 14.54
CA GLU A 237 1.97 -16.53 14.76
C GLU A 237 1.44 -15.65 15.91
N GLU A 238 1.10 -16.27 17.05
CA GLU A 238 0.42 -15.61 18.18
C GLU A 238 1.13 -14.35 18.70
N ALA A 239 2.46 -14.37 18.79
CA ALA A 239 3.23 -13.22 19.27
C ALA A 239 3.12 -12.01 18.32
N ALA A 240 3.24 -12.24 17.00
CA ALA A 240 3.09 -11.20 15.99
C ALA A 240 1.64 -10.70 15.94
N ALA A 241 0.68 -11.59 15.99
CA ALA A 241 -0.76 -11.27 16.04
C ALA A 241 -1.10 -10.37 17.23
N ALA A 242 -0.54 -10.65 18.42
CA ALA A 242 -0.75 -9.84 19.62
C ALA A 242 -0.15 -8.42 19.47
N VAL A 243 1.01 -8.28 18.81
CA VAL A 243 1.62 -6.97 18.54
C VAL A 243 0.76 -6.17 17.59
N LEU A 244 0.37 -6.75 16.45
CA LEU A 244 -0.50 -6.08 15.47
C LEU A 244 -1.83 -5.66 16.10
N ALA A 245 -2.51 -6.57 16.81
CA ALA A 245 -3.77 -6.29 17.48
C ALA A 245 -3.68 -5.13 18.48
N ARG A 246 -2.62 -5.10 19.27
CA ARG A 246 -2.39 -4.03 20.24
C ARG A 246 -2.21 -2.68 19.57
N LEU A 247 -1.39 -2.60 18.50
CA LEU A 247 -1.12 -1.34 17.81
C LEU A 247 -2.36 -0.82 17.09
N ILE A 248 -3.08 -1.65 16.36
CA ILE A 248 -4.30 -1.23 15.66
C ILE A 248 -5.38 -0.77 16.64
N ARG A 249 -5.65 -1.53 17.71
CA ARG A 249 -6.61 -1.12 18.74
C ARG A 249 -6.20 0.16 19.44
N ARG A 250 -4.89 0.38 19.65
CA ARG A 250 -4.36 1.64 20.16
C ARG A 250 -4.58 2.79 19.20
N ALA A 251 -4.34 2.60 17.90
CA ALA A 251 -4.60 3.60 16.86
C ALA A 251 -6.08 4.02 16.85
N VAL A 252 -7.00 3.06 16.90
CA VAL A 252 -8.44 3.31 17.02
C VAL A 252 -8.78 4.08 18.30
N ALA A 253 -8.22 3.71 19.44
CA ALA A 253 -8.48 4.41 20.70
C ALA A 253 -7.96 5.86 20.67
N LEU A 254 -6.77 6.08 20.12
CA LEU A 254 -6.14 7.40 20.03
C LEU A 254 -6.89 8.33 19.06
N SER A 255 -7.45 7.81 17.98
CA SER A 255 -8.19 8.64 17.00
C SER A 255 -9.42 9.34 17.60
N ARG A 256 -9.93 8.83 18.72
CA ARG A 256 -11.09 9.35 19.47
C ARG A 256 -10.71 10.38 20.54
N THR A 257 -9.41 10.63 20.74
CA THR A 257 -8.91 11.56 21.78
C THR A 257 -8.59 12.92 21.18
N ASP A 258 -8.44 13.95 22.03
CA ASP A 258 -7.98 15.27 21.66
C ASP A 258 -6.43 15.40 21.67
N MET A 259 -5.71 14.28 21.82
CA MET A 259 -4.26 14.28 21.78
C MET A 259 -3.76 14.84 20.44
N PRO A 260 -2.74 15.73 20.43
CA PRO A 260 -2.13 16.19 19.20
C PRO A 260 -1.65 15.02 18.34
N ALA A 261 -1.88 15.11 17.01
CA ALA A 261 -1.63 13.99 16.11
C ALA A 261 -0.18 13.46 16.20
N HIS A 262 0.80 14.34 16.26
CA HIS A 262 2.21 13.95 16.37
C HIS A 262 2.55 13.23 17.68
N GLU A 263 1.89 13.56 18.78
CA GLU A 263 2.06 12.87 20.05
C GLU A 263 1.42 11.48 20.00
N ALA A 264 0.23 11.37 19.42
CA ALA A 264 -0.43 10.09 19.20
C ALA A 264 0.42 9.16 18.32
N ILE A 265 0.91 9.67 17.18
CA ILE A 265 1.78 8.94 16.26
C ILE A 265 3.05 8.46 16.96
N ALA A 266 3.74 9.31 17.72
CA ALA A 266 4.93 8.94 18.48
C ALA A 266 4.71 7.76 19.44
N THR A 267 3.46 7.52 19.89
CA THR A 267 3.11 6.37 20.73
C THR A 267 2.85 5.09 19.93
N LEU A 268 2.66 5.18 18.61
CA LEU A 268 2.44 4.04 17.71
C LEU A 268 3.74 3.54 17.10
N GLY A 269 4.75 4.39 16.98
CA GLY A 269 6.05 4.07 16.42
C GLY A 269 6.56 5.12 15.44
N GLU A 270 7.55 4.72 14.65
CA GLU A 270 8.17 5.57 13.60
C GLU A 270 7.78 5.13 12.17
N GLY A 271 7.06 4.02 12.01
CA GLY A 271 6.60 3.56 10.69
C GLY A 271 7.59 2.72 9.89
N TRP A 272 8.85 2.57 10.31
CA TRP A 272 9.84 1.77 9.61
C TRP A 272 9.51 0.28 9.48
N VAL A 273 8.58 -0.20 10.28
CA VAL A 273 8.12 -1.59 10.30
C VAL A 273 6.63 -1.67 9.99
N GLY A 274 6.20 -2.78 9.37
CA GLY A 274 4.88 -2.91 8.77
C GLY A 274 3.72 -2.70 9.74
N GLU A 275 3.84 -3.20 10.98
CA GLU A 275 2.82 -3.04 11.99
C GLU A 275 2.64 -1.60 12.49
N GLU A 276 3.74 -0.85 12.56
CA GLU A 276 3.72 0.57 12.95
C GLU A 276 3.17 1.44 11.82
N ALA A 277 3.66 1.22 10.58
CA ALA A 277 3.23 1.97 9.41
C ALA A 277 1.71 1.85 9.20
N LEU A 278 1.15 0.62 9.29
CA LEU A 278 -0.29 0.42 9.18
C LEU A 278 -1.07 1.05 10.34
N ALA A 279 -0.53 0.99 11.58
CA ALA A 279 -1.21 1.56 12.74
C ALA A 279 -1.24 3.11 12.69
N ILE A 280 -0.16 3.75 12.25
CA ILE A 280 -0.09 5.20 12.04
C ILE A 280 -1.07 5.61 10.95
N ALA A 281 -1.08 4.90 9.82
CA ALA A 281 -1.99 5.17 8.71
C ALA A 281 -3.46 5.01 9.12
N ALA A 282 -3.81 3.94 9.83
CA ALA A 282 -5.16 3.71 10.36
C ALA A 282 -5.58 4.83 11.33
N TYR A 283 -4.68 5.24 12.23
CA TYR A 283 -4.92 6.36 13.14
C TYR A 283 -5.25 7.64 12.36
N CYS A 284 -4.43 8.01 11.37
CA CYS A 284 -4.62 9.24 10.60
C CYS A 284 -5.92 9.20 9.79
N ALA A 285 -6.24 8.08 9.14
CA ALA A 285 -7.49 7.91 8.41
C ALA A 285 -8.73 8.01 9.31
N LEU A 286 -8.66 7.49 10.53
CA LEU A 286 -9.75 7.59 11.52
C LEU A 286 -9.86 8.97 12.16
N ARG A 287 -8.74 9.66 12.34
CA ARG A 287 -8.71 11.01 12.94
C ARG A 287 -9.28 12.07 12.01
N TYR A 288 -9.12 11.88 10.69
CA TYR A 288 -9.54 12.82 9.65
C TYR A 288 -10.44 12.14 8.60
N PRO A 289 -11.55 11.49 8.99
CA PRO A 289 -12.26 10.53 8.14
C PRO A 289 -12.96 11.13 6.90
N SER A 290 -13.02 12.47 6.80
CA SER A 290 -13.63 13.19 5.68
C SER A 290 -12.70 14.23 5.03
N ASP A 291 -11.44 14.31 5.48
CA ASP A 291 -10.46 15.29 5.01
C ASP A 291 -9.14 14.58 4.65
N LEU A 292 -9.04 14.17 3.39
CA LEU A 292 -7.85 13.45 2.91
C LEU A 292 -6.58 14.30 2.98
N PRO A 293 -6.55 15.58 2.57
CA PRO A 293 -5.38 16.44 2.77
C PRO A 293 -4.92 16.52 4.23
N ALA A 294 -5.82 16.73 5.18
CA ALA A 294 -5.46 16.77 6.60
C ALA A 294 -4.93 15.41 7.10
N CYS A 295 -5.51 14.31 6.63
CA CYS A 295 -5.02 12.96 6.91
C CYS A 295 -3.59 12.77 6.43
N LEU A 296 -3.28 13.16 5.17
CA LEU A 296 -1.94 13.04 4.59
C LEU A 296 -0.93 13.91 5.36
N CYS A 297 -1.27 15.18 5.63
CA CYS A 297 -0.41 16.04 6.43
C CYS A 297 -0.11 15.45 7.81
N ALA A 298 -1.10 14.87 8.49
CA ALA A 298 -0.86 14.22 9.77
C ALA A 298 0.04 13.00 9.65
N ALA A 299 -0.15 12.19 8.61
CA ALA A 299 0.57 10.94 8.39
C ALA A 299 2.05 11.13 8.05
N VAL A 300 2.48 12.32 7.57
CA VAL A 300 3.87 12.56 7.14
C VAL A 300 4.66 13.48 8.10
N ASN A 301 4.01 14.18 9.02
CA ASN A 301 4.67 15.16 9.89
C ASN A 301 5.14 14.55 11.23
N HIS A 302 5.94 13.49 11.14
CA HIS A 302 6.55 12.81 12.29
C HIS A 302 8.01 12.41 11.98
N SER A 303 8.75 12.02 13.01
CA SER A 303 10.07 11.43 12.81
C SER A 303 9.88 9.97 12.39
N GLY A 304 10.35 9.58 11.22
CA GLY A 304 10.29 8.20 10.74
C GLY A 304 9.94 8.08 9.27
N ASP A 305 9.34 6.95 8.91
CA ASP A 305 9.00 6.52 7.55
C ASP A 305 7.73 7.25 7.06
N SER A 306 7.92 8.52 6.68
CA SER A 306 6.83 9.43 6.38
C SER A 306 6.15 9.16 5.04
N ASP A 307 6.88 8.68 4.02
CA ASP A 307 6.31 8.35 2.71
C ASP A 307 5.46 7.08 2.79
N SER A 308 5.93 6.01 3.45
CA SER A 308 5.14 4.80 3.65
C SER A 308 3.88 5.05 4.50
N THR A 309 3.98 5.81 5.61
CA THR A 309 2.80 6.12 6.43
C THR A 309 1.81 7.01 5.68
N GLY A 310 2.30 7.99 4.91
CA GLY A 310 1.51 8.82 4.00
C GLY A 310 0.84 8.00 2.89
N ALA A 311 1.59 7.13 2.22
CA ALA A 311 1.08 6.26 1.16
C ALA A 311 -0.05 5.34 1.66
N ILE A 312 0.15 4.65 2.78
CA ILE A 312 -0.85 3.73 3.35
C ILE A 312 -2.09 4.49 3.82
N ALA A 313 -1.93 5.64 4.50
CA ALA A 313 -3.05 6.47 4.94
C ALA A 313 -3.86 6.99 3.74
N GLY A 314 -3.15 7.44 2.70
CA GLY A 314 -3.72 7.86 1.43
C GLY A 314 -4.46 6.74 0.70
N ASN A 315 -3.91 5.52 0.68
CA ASN A 315 -4.59 4.36 0.11
C ASN A 315 -5.91 4.06 0.84
N ILE A 316 -5.90 4.01 2.17
CA ILE A 316 -7.09 3.70 2.98
C ILE A 316 -8.17 4.78 2.80
N LEU A 317 -7.84 6.02 3.09
CA LEU A 317 -8.84 7.10 3.09
C LEU A 317 -9.24 7.50 1.67
N GLY A 318 -8.31 7.45 0.72
CA GLY A 318 -8.61 7.68 -0.70
C GLY A 318 -9.57 6.63 -1.28
N ALA A 319 -9.39 5.35 -0.93
CA ALA A 319 -10.35 4.30 -1.29
C ALA A 319 -11.73 4.54 -0.66
N TYR A 320 -11.76 4.97 0.61
CA TYR A 320 -13.00 5.20 1.35
C TYR A 320 -13.81 6.38 0.78
N LEU A 321 -13.16 7.49 0.48
CA LEU A 321 -13.79 8.72 -0.01
C LEU A 321 -13.94 8.75 -1.55
N GLY A 322 -13.10 8.03 -2.29
CA GLY A 322 -13.02 8.07 -3.75
C GLY A 322 -12.18 9.23 -4.28
N ASP A 323 -12.02 9.27 -5.60
CA ASP A 323 -11.11 10.19 -6.31
C ASP A 323 -11.47 11.68 -6.21
N GLY A 324 -12.68 12.01 -5.79
CA GLY A 324 -13.11 13.39 -5.54
C GLY A 324 -12.58 14.00 -4.22
N ALA A 325 -11.87 13.23 -3.40
CA ALA A 325 -11.35 13.68 -2.10
C ALA A 325 -10.10 14.58 -2.24
N LEU A 326 -9.42 14.54 -3.38
CA LEU A 326 -8.27 15.39 -3.69
C LEU A 326 -8.61 16.39 -4.79
N SER A 327 -8.17 17.65 -4.61
CA SER A 327 -8.23 18.67 -5.65
C SER A 327 -7.17 18.47 -6.72
N GLN A 328 -7.29 19.17 -7.86
CA GLN A 328 -6.29 19.12 -8.93
C GLN A 328 -4.90 19.60 -8.49
N GLU A 329 -4.80 20.42 -7.45
CA GLU A 329 -3.51 20.84 -6.86
C GLU A 329 -2.74 19.65 -6.27
N TRP A 330 -3.44 18.62 -5.79
CA TRP A 330 -2.86 17.38 -5.25
C TRP A 330 -2.65 16.30 -6.30
N ILE A 331 -3.32 16.38 -7.43
CA ILE A 331 -3.29 15.33 -8.46
C ILE A 331 -2.35 15.70 -9.61
N ALA A 332 -2.52 16.90 -10.18
CA ALA A 332 -1.82 17.27 -11.41
C ALA A 332 -0.29 17.28 -11.32
N PRO A 333 0.34 17.60 -10.15
CA PRO A 333 1.79 17.59 -10.06
C PRO A 333 2.42 16.21 -9.93
N LEU A 334 1.66 15.13 -9.63
CA LEU A 334 2.21 13.79 -9.40
C LEU A 334 2.97 13.30 -10.63
N ASP A 335 4.24 12.99 -10.47
CA ASP A 335 5.10 12.57 -11.58
C ASP A 335 4.77 11.17 -12.12
N THR A 336 4.04 10.37 -11.36
CA THR A 336 3.54 9.02 -11.71
C THR A 336 2.07 9.01 -12.16
N LEU A 337 1.43 10.17 -12.38
CA LEU A 337 -0.01 10.28 -12.68
C LEU A 337 -0.45 9.42 -13.87
N GLU A 338 0.33 9.39 -14.95
CA GLU A 338 0.04 8.55 -16.13
C GLU A 338 -0.04 7.07 -15.76
N GLY A 339 0.90 6.59 -14.96
CA GLY A 339 0.92 5.21 -14.47
C GLY A 339 -0.26 4.89 -13.55
N ILE A 340 -0.65 5.84 -12.69
CA ILE A 340 -1.80 5.71 -11.79
C ILE A 340 -3.09 5.54 -12.59
N GLU A 341 -3.35 6.42 -13.56
CA GLU A 341 -4.56 6.35 -14.38
C GLU A 341 -4.63 5.07 -15.20
N LEU A 342 -3.50 4.64 -15.78
CA LEU A 342 -3.42 3.39 -16.51
C LEU A 342 -3.74 2.20 -15.61
N MET A 343 -3.10 2.10 -14.44
CA MET A 343 -3.27 0.96 -13.53
C MET A 343 -4.65 0.95 -12.86
N ALA A 344 -5.26 2.10 -12.64
CA ALA A 344 -6.63 2.17 -12.14
C ALA A 344 -7.63 1.55 -13.13
N LEU A 345 -7.47 1.83 -14.41
CA LEU A 345 -8.31 1.24 -15.47
C LEU A 345 -8.08 -0.26 -15.64
N GLU A 346 -6.84 -0.72 -15.54
CA GLU A 346 -6.50 -2.16 -15.62
C GLU A 346 -7.11 -2.93 -14.44
N LEU A 347 -6.99 -2.43 -13.20
CA LEU A 347 -7.60 -3.07 -12.03
C LEU A 347 -9.13 -3.11 -12.11
N ASP A 348 -9.75 -2.01 -12.55
CA ASP A 348 -11.21 -1.97 -12.72
C ASP A 348 -11.68 -2.95 -13.79
N ALA A 349 -10.90 -3.11 -14.88
CA ALA A 349 -11.19 -4.13 -15.89
C ALA A 349 -11.13 -5.55 -15.30
N VAL A 350 -10.08 -5.87 -14.54
CA VAL A 350 -9.95 -7.17 -13.85
C VAL A 350 -11.14 -7.42 -12.94
N ALA A 351 -11.49 -6.46 -12.08
CA ALA A 351 -12.60 -6.62 -11.14
C ALA A 351 -13.95 -6.80 -11.85
N ARG A 352 -14.20 -6.06 -12.95
CA ARG A 352 -15.42 -6.23 -13.76
C ARG A 352 -15.52 -7.62 -14.40
N GLU A 353 -14.42 -8.13 -14.93
CA GLU A 353 -14.38 -9.47 -15.53
C GLU A 353 -14.55 -10.58 -14.49
N GLN A 354 -14.19 -10.33 -13.23
CA GLN A 354 -14.46 -11.22 -12.10
C GLN A 354 -15.92 -11.13 -11.58
N GLY A 355 -16.71 -10.17 -12.07
CA GLY A 355 -18.11 -9.98 -11.65
C GLY A 355 -18.25 -9.21 -10.32
N LEU A 356 -17.22 -8.50 -9.92
CA LEU A 356 -17.21 -7.69 -8.69
C LEU A 356 -17.82 -6.30 -8.91
#